data_c730712b23316c2fc8c29af62c71f1c3
#
_entry.id   c730712b23316c2fc8c29af62c71f1c3
#
_cell.length_a   1.000
_cell.length_b   1.000
_cell.length_c   1.000
_cell.angle_alpha   90.00
_cell.angle_beta   90.00
_cell.angle_gamma   90.00
#
_symmetry.space_group_name_H-M   'P 1'
#
loop_
_entity.id
_entity.type
_entity.pdbx_description
1 polymer ?
#
loop_
_entity_poly.entity_id
_entity_poly.type
_entity_poly.pdbx_seq_one_letter_code
_entity_poly.pdbx_strand_id
1 'polypeptide(L)'
;MKPKFIILSFSALLVIFVLFYFGKTNQPQQIVAGKIKENVQSFDIQSFIQEKTNQLSPDQKTYLRPFSTSASDSTSLLKLAEFWKDSANVPAVAAYYYGLLANLVKSEKNLNFASQFYIDCIRSENDNRLLDWESEQAITLFDEAIARDSSNVDLKIGRASCFIFGKGRTGDPQQTMQGVLSLLDIVRKDSANMKAQKLLGIGGFISGQYDKAIPRLEKVL
;
A
#
# COMPACT_ATOMS: atom_id res chain seq x y z
N MET A 1 52.34 40.42 -8.09
CA MET A 1 51.15 40.10 -7.22
C MET A 1 51.57 40.34 -5.79
N LYS A 2 50.75 41.03 -4.98
CA LYS A 2 51.10 41.31 -3.58
C LYS A 2 51.05 39.98 -2.79
N PRO A 3 52.03 39.67 -1.93
CA PRO A 3 52.16 38.38 -1.24
C PRO A 3 50.90 37.97 -0.43
N LYS A 4 50.11 38.92 -0.03
CA LYS A 4 48.83 38.68 0.68
C LYS A 4 47.79 37.94 -0.16
N PHE A 5 47.76 38.12 -1.49
CA PHE A 5 46.81 37.38 -2.36
C PHE A 5 47.22 35.92 -2.58
N ILE A 6 48.50 35.63 -2.58
CA ILE A 6 49.05 34.29 -2.72
C ILE A 6 48.72 33.47 -1.46
N ILE A 7 48.84 34.05 -0.28
CA ILE A 7 48.52 33.40 1.01
C ILE A 7 47.01 33.13 1.09
N LEU A 8 46.16 34.09 0.65
CA LEU A 8 44.70 33.92 0.65
C LEU A 8 44.26 32.80 -0.30
N SER A 9 44.85 32.67 -1.48
CA SER A 9 44.55 31.62 -2.44
C SER A 9 44.98 30.26 -1.93
N PHE A 10 46.11 30.14 -1.24
CA PHE A 10 46.60 28.90 -0.65
C PHE A 10 45.71 28.42 0.52
N SER A 11 45.25 29.36 1.35
CA SER A 11 44.34 29.02 2.45
C SER A 11 42.98 28.53 1.97
N ALA A 12 42.44 29.15 0.91
CA ALA A 12 41.17 28.69 0.31
C ALA A 12 41.28 27.28 -0.30
N LEU A 13 42.39 27.00 -1.01
CA LEU A 13 42.67 25.68 -1.56
C LEU A 13 42.83 24.61 -0.45
N LEU A 14 43.46 24.95 0.65
CA LEU A 14 43.64 24.05 1.79
C LEU A 14 42.31 23.73 2.48
N VAL A 15 41.42 24.70 2.62
CA VAL A 15 40.06 24.50 3.15
C VAL A 15 39.25 23.57 2.23
N ILE A 16 39.31 23.76 0.91
CA ILE A 16 38.63 22.89 -0.06
C ILE A 16 39.21 21.49 0.01
N PHE A 17 40.52 21.33 0.13
CA PHE A 17 41.18 20.05 0.25
C PHE A 17 40.78 19.31 1.54
N VAL A 18 40.73 20.02 2.67
CA VAL A 18 40.27 19.45 3.96
C VAL A 18 38.80 19.05 3.88
N LEU A 19 37.93 19.85 3.29
CA LEU A 19 36.52 19.53 3.10
C LEU A 19 36.32 18.34 2.14
N PHE A 20 37.19 18.20 1.14
CA PHE A 20 37.12 17.08 0.19
C PHE A 20 37.58 15.77 0.81
N TYR A 21 38.67 15.77 1.61
CA TYR A 21 39.24 14.56 2.18
C TYR A 21 38.65 14.17 3.54
N PHE A 22 38.23 15.15 4.34
CA PHE A 22 37.69 14.91 5.69
C PHE A 22 36.20 15.25 5.81
N GLY A 23 35.60 15.93 4.84
CA GLY A 23 34.17 16.09 4.76
C GLY A 23 33.55 14.71 4.55
N LYS A 24 33.03 14.13 5.62
CA LYS A 24 32.09 12.99 5.52
C LYS A 24 30.85 13.52 4.82
N THR A 25 30.85 13.53 3.49
CA THR A 25 29.58 13.53 2.76
C THR A 25 28.93 12.23 3.15
N ASN A 26 27.92 12.30 4.01
CA ASN A 26 26.99 11.19 4.17
C ASN A 26 26.43 10.96 2.77
N GLN A 27 26.99 9.98 2.06
CA GLN A 27 26.31 9.46 0.88
C GLN A 27 24.88 9.20 1.33
N PRO A 28 23.87 9.67 0.57
CA PRO A 28 22.52 9.20 0.82
C PRO A 28 22.64 7.70 0.88
N GLN A 29 22.20 7.10 2.00
CA GLN A 29 22.21 5.64 2.12
C GLN A 29 21.55 5.14 0.86
N GLN A 30 22.33 4.57 -0.04
CA GLN A 30 21.78 3.68 -1.03
C GLN A 30 21.10 2.61 -0.17
N ILE A 31 19.79 2.67 -0.12
CA ILE A 31 18.99 1.56 0.33
C ILE A 31 19.43 0.46 -0.61
N VAL A 32 20.31 -0.41 -0.09
CA VAL A 32 20.81 -1.58 -0.81
C VAL A 32 19.57 -2.44 -1.04
N ALA A 33 18.94 -2.22 -2.18
CA ALA A 33 17.89 -3.07 -2.70
C ALA A 33 18.51 -4.42 -3.09
N GLY A 34 18.98 -5.15 -2.09
CA GLY A 34 19.66 -6.40 -2.33
C GLY A 34 20.23 -6.99 -1.07
N LYS A 35 19.38 -7.35 -0.14
CA LYS A 35 19.53 -8.46 0.80
C LYS A 35 18.48 -8.40 1.90
N ILE A 36 17.23 -8.59 1.59
CA ILE A 36 16.29 -9.31 2.46
C ILE A 36 15.34 -10.06 1.52
N LYS A 37 15.84 -11.06 0.82
CA LYS A 37 15.07 -12.28 0.63
C LYS A 37 15.39 -13.14 1.86
N GLU A 38 15.08 -12.67 3.05
CA GLU A 38 14.65 -13.58 4.07
C GLU A 38 13.46 -14.32 3.47
N ASN A 39 13.45 -15.61 3.67
CA ASN A 39 12.38 -16.53 3.33
C ASN A 39 11.10 -16.03 4.04
N VAL A 40 10.48 -14.98 3.49
CA VAL A 40 9.22 -14.44 4.02
C VAL A 40 8.22 -15.53 3.69
N GLN A 41 7.98 -16.36 4.69
CA GLN A 41 6.94 -17.38 4.64
C GLN A 41 5.66 -16.65 4.20
N SER A 42 5.19 -16.96 2.99
CA SER A 42 4.00 -16.33 2.41
C SER A 42 2.84 -16.44 3.41
N PHE A 43 2.09 -15.36 3.59
CA PHE A 43 0.96 -15.39 4.48
C PHE A 43 -0.07 -16.42 4.00
N ASP A 44 -0.40 -17.37 4.86
CA ASP A 44 -1.41 -18.41 4.57
C ASP A 44 -2.75 -18.01 5.17
N ILE A 45 -3.64 -17.51 4.33
CA ILE A 45 -4.99 -17.10 4.72
C ILE A 45 -5.82 -18.28 5.28
N GLN A 46 -5.60 -19.50 4.80
CA GLN A 46 -6.38 -20.65 5.25
C GLN A 46 -6.01 -21.02 6.69
N SER A 47 -4.72 -21.06 7.02
CA SER A 47 -4.25 -21.26 8.39
C SER A 47 -4.73 -20.13 9.31
N PHE A 48 -4.74 -18.88 8.83
CA PHE A 48 -5.26 -17.75 9.59
C PHE A 48 -6.77 -17.87 9.86
N ILE A 49 -7.57 -18.22 8.87
CA ILE A 49 -9.01 -18.48 9.04
C ILE A 49 -9.23 -19.58 10.06
N GLN A 50 -8.47 -20.66 9.99
CA GLN A 50 -8.59 -21.77 10.94
C GLN A 50 -8.25 -21.34 12.37
N GLU A 51 -7.17 -20.56 12.55
CA GLU A 51 -6.81 -19.98 13.85
C GLU A 51 -7.96 -19.15 14.42
N LYS A 52 -8.50 -18.21 13.63
CA LYS A 52 -9.60 -17.34 14.05
C LYS A 52 -10.88 -18.11 14.32
N THR A 53 -11.16 -19.15 13.51
CA THR A 53 -12.31 -20.06 13.73
C THR A 53 -12.20 -20.79 15.07
N ASN A 54 -11.00 -21.21 15.48
CA ASN A 54 -10.80 -21.86 16.77
C ASN A 54 -11.11 -20.95 17.96
N GLN A 55 -10.95 -19.64 17.80
CA GLN A 55 -11.21 -18.62 18.82
C GLN A 55 -12.71 -18.26 18.96
N LEU A 56 -13.55 -18.67 18.00
CA LEU A 56 -15.00 -18.39 18.02
C LEU A 56 -15.72 -19.14 19.15
N SER A 57 -16.80 -18.53 19.63
CA SER A 57 -17.72 -19.19 20.57
C SER A 57 -18.42 -20.40 19.94
N PRO A 58 -18.98 -21.34 20.77
CA PRO A 58 -19.76 -22.46 20.26
C PRO A 58 -20.92 -22.04 19.36
N ASP A 59 -21.63 -20.96 19.73
CA ASP A 59 -22.77 -20.45 18.97
C ASP A 59 -22.34 -19.88 17.61
N GLN A 60 -21.23 -19.14 17.58
CA GLN A 60 -20.65 -18.63 16.33
C GLN A 60 -20.21 -19.77 15.41
N LYS A 61 -19.57 -20.80 15.93
CA LYS A 61 -19.19 -22.00 15.17
C LYS A 61 -20.40 -22.73 14.59
N THR A 62 -21.46 -22.82 15.38
CA THR A 62 -22.72 -23.44 14.93
C THR A 62 -23.36 -22.63 13.79
N TYR A 63 -23.37 -21.32 13.90
CA TYR A 63 -23.86 -20.42 12.85
C TYR A 63 -23.07 -20.56 11.54
N LEU A 64 -21.73 -20.67 11.61
CA LEU A 64 -20.87 -20.77 10.43
C LEU A 64 -20.97 -22.09 9.67
N ARG A 65 -21.27 -23.20 10.38
CA ARG A 65 -21.19 -24.54 9.81
C ARG A 65 -21.92 -24.73 8.47
N PRO A 66 -23.16 -24.22 8.27
CA PRO A 66 -23.87 -24.40 6.99
C PRO A 66 -23.16 -23.71 5.82
N PHE A 67 -22.57 -22.53 6.05
CA PHE A 67 -21.96 -21.72 5.00
C PHE A 67 -20.54 -22.19 4.66
N SER A 68 -19.80 -22.72 5.63
CA SER A 68 -18.45 -23.24 5.42
C SER A 68 -18.40 -24.45 4.51
N THR A 69 -19.45 -25.29 4.53
CA THR A 69 -19.56 -26.44 3.64
C THR A 69 -19.98 -26.10 2.21
N SER A 70 -20.56 -24.91 2.01
CA SER A 70 -21.09 -24.42 0.72
C SER A 70 -20.40 -23.15 0.25
N ALA A 71 -19.13 -22.96 0.62
CA ALA A 71 -18.37 -21.73 0.32
C ALA A 71 -18.06 -21.51 -1.18
N SER A 72 -18.83 -22.14 -2.08
CA SER A 72 -18.72 -22.01 -3.54
C SER A 72 -19.85 -21.20 -4.18
N ASP A 73 -20.92 -20.88 -3.45
CA ASP A 73 -22.02 -20.07 -3.95
C ASP A 73 -21.98 -18.63 -3.38
N SER A 74 -22.57 -17.70 -4.13
CA SER A 74 -22.52 -16.27 -3.81
C SER A 74 -23.21 -15.91 -2.49
N THR A 75 -24.27 -16.65 -2.12
CA THR A 75 -25.03 -16.40 -0.89
C THR A 75 -24.21 -16.82 0.33
N SER A 76 -23.59 -17.99 0.29
CA SER A 76 -22.73 -18.49 1.37
C SER A 76 -21.49 -17.61 1.54
N LEU A 77 -20.85 -17.20 0.44
CA LEU A 77 -19.70 -16.28 0.49
C LEU A 77 -20.07 -14.93 1.13
N LEU A 78 -21.24 -14.38 0.77
CA LEU A 78 -21.72 -13.13 1.37
C LEU A 78 -21.96 -13.28 2.88
N LYS A 79 -22.63 -14.38 3.30
CA LYS A 79 -22.90 -14.66 4.72
C LYS A 79 -21.62 -14.85 5.53
N LEU A 80 -20.62 -15.53 4.96
CA LEU A 80 -19.30 -15.65 5.58
C LEU A 80 -18.63 -14.30 5.75
N ALA A 81 -18.62 -13.48 4.70
CA ALA A 81 -18.02 -12.15 4.75
C ALA A 81 -18.70 -11.24 5.80
N GLU A 82 -20.04 -11.20 5.80
CA GLU A 82 -20.80 -10.42 6.79
C GLU A 82 -20.55 -10.91 8.22
N PHE A 83 -20.54 -12.21 8.44
CA PHE A 83 -20.24 -12.77 9.76
C PHE A 83 -18.85 -12.37 10.26
N TRP A 84 -17.81 -12.54 9.44
CA TRP A 84 -16.45 -12.20 9.84
C TRP A 84 -16.26 -10.71 10.05
N LYS A 85 -16.99 -9.86 9.30
CA LYS A 85 -16.99 -8.41 9.50
C LYS A 85 -17.71 -8.00 10.77
N ASP A 86 -18.97 -8.41 10.93
CA ASP A 86 -19.90 -7.80 11.89
C ASP A 86 -19.98 -8.58 13.22
N SER A 87 -19.79 -9.91 13.21
CA SER A 87 -19.95 -10.77 14.40
C SER A 87 -18.63 -11.21 15.00
N ALA A 88 -17.65 -11.56 14.16
CA ALA A 88 -16.34 -11.99 14.63
C ALA A 88 -15.32 -10.84 14.70
N ASN A 89 -15.58 -9.72 14.02
CA ASN A 89 -14.72 -8.54 13.93
C ASN A 89 -13.28 -8.88 13.47
N VAL A 90 -13.17 -9.70 12.42
CA VAL A 90 -11.91 -10.07 11.77
C VAL A 90 -11.93 -9.58 10.32
N PRO A 91 -11.62 -8.29 10.07
CA PRO A 91 -11.78 -7.66 8.75
C PRO A 91 -11.00 -8.37 7.63
N ALA A 92 -9.81 -8.86 7.91
CA ALA A 92 -8.98 -9.57 6.92
C ALA A 92 -9.68 -10.82 6.37
N VAL A 93 -10.36 -11.59 7.22
CA VAL A 93 -11.12 -12.77 6.79
C VAL A 93 -12.38 -12.36 6.03
N ALA A 94 -13.04 -11.28 6.46
CA ALA A 94 -14.17 -10.72 5.72
C ALA A 94 -13.75 -10.27 4.32
N ALA A 95 -12.61 -9.57 4.19
CA ALA A 95 -12.05 -9.13 2.93
C ALA A 95 -11.77 -10.31 1.99
N TYR A 96 -11.23 -11.40 2.52
CA TYR A 96 -11.02 -12.63 1.76
C TYR A 96 -12.33 -13.16 1.14
N TYR A 97 -13.40 -13.28 1.92
CA TYR A 97 -14.68 -13.77 1.41
C TYR A 97 -15.35 -12.78 0.46
N TYR A 98 -15.24 -11.48 0.69
CA TYR A 98 -15.68 -10.47 -0.29
C TYR A 98 -14.88 -10.54 -1.60
N GLY A 99 -13.58 -10.82 -1.53
CA GLY A 99 -12.74 -11.05 -2.70
C GLY A 99 -13.16 -12.29 -3.49
N LEU A 100 -13.43 -13.42 -2.81
CA LEU A 100 -13.97 -14.64 -3.44
C LEU A 100 -15.32 -14.36 -4.12
N LEU A 101 -16.22 -13.64 -3.44
CA LEU A 101 -17.52 -13.25 -4.00
C LEU A 101 -17.37 -12.37 -5.25
N ALA A 102 -16.43 -11.40 -5.21
CA ALA A 102 -16.15 -10.53 -6.35
C ALA A 102 -15.63 -11.33 -7.55
N ASN A 103 -14.73 -12.29 -7.31
CA ASN A 103 -14.19 -13.17 -8.35
C ASN A 103 -15.23 -14.15 -8.92
N LEU A 104 -16.18 -14.60 -8.10
CA LEU A 104 -17.26 -15.49 -8.54
C LEU A 104 -18.28 -14.76 -9.42
N VAL A 105 -18.77 -13.61 -8.94
CA VAL A 105 -19.87 -12.87 -9.61
C VAL A 105 -19.33 -11.95 -10.70
N LYS A 106 -18.09 -11.44 -10.56
CA LYS A 106 -17.40 -10.56 -11.49
C LYS A 106 -18.19 -9.32 -11.90
N SER A 107 -19.11 -8.84 -11.06
CA SER A 107 -19.79 -7.58 -11.28
C SER A 107 -18.88 -6.40 -10.90
N GLU A 108 -19.03 -5.28 -11.59
CA GLU A 108 -18.33 -4.04 -11.29
C GLU A 108 -18.55 -3.63 -9.82
N LYS A 109 -19.79 -3.73 -9.34
CA LYS A 109 -20.15 -3.41 -7.95
C LYS A 109 -19.36 -4.25 -6.95
N ASN A 110 -19.27 -5.58 -7.16
CA ASN A 110 -18.59 -6.48 -6.23
C ASN A 110 -17.07 -6.27 -6.27
N LEU A 111 -16.49 -6.08 -7.46
CA LEU A 111 -15.06 -5.78 -7.61
C LEU A 111 -14.70 -4.48 -6.90
N ASN A 112 -15.47 -3.41 -7.12
CA ASN A 112 -15.26 -2.12 -6.47
C ASN A 112 -15.41 -2.22 -4.95
N PHE A 113 -16.45 -2.89 -4.47
CA PHE A 113 -16.67 -3.05 -3.04
C PHE A 113 -15.54 -3.83 -2.37
N ALA A 114 -15.17 -5.00 -2.89
CA ALA A 114 -14.14 -5.83 -2.30
C ALA A 114 -12.77 -5.14 -2.31
N SER A 115 -12.39 -4.49 -3.41
CA SER A 115 -11.14 -3.76 -3.50
C SER A 115 -11.06 -2.57 -2.53
N GLN A 116 -12.16 -1.82 -2.35
CA GLN A 116 -12.23 -0.74 -1.36
C GLN A 116 -12.17 -1.27 0.07
N PHE A 117 -12.84 -2.39 0.36
CA PHE A 117 -12.81 -3.01 1.67
C PHE A 117 -11.38 -3.45 2.05
N TYR A 118 -10.62 -4.00 1.11
CA TYR A 118 -9.20 -4.28 1.32
C TYR A 118 -8.37 -3.02 1.62
N ILE A 119 -8.64 -1.88 0.96
CA ILE A 119 -7.95 -0.62 1.31
C ILE A 119 -8.19 -0.23 2.76
N ASP A 120 -9.41 -0.41 3.27
CA ASP A 120 -9.73 -0.08 4.65
C ASP A 120 -9.00 -1.03 5.63
N CYS A 121 -8.87 -2.32 5.30
CA CYS A 121 -8.02 -3.26 6.04
C CYS A 121 -6.55 -2.83 6.03
N ILE A 122 -5.97 -2.58 4.86
CA ILE A 122 -4.59 -2.15 4.65
C ILE A 122 -4.23 -0.92 5.52
N ARG A 123 -5.15 0.03 5.66
CA ARG A 123 -4.91 1.25 6.44
C ARG A 123 -4.72 1.01 7.94
N SER A 124 -5.38 0.00 8.48
CA SER A 124 -5.38 -0.33 9.91
C SER A 124 -4.48 -1.51 10.27
N GLU A 125 -3.96 -2.24 9.26
CA GLU A 125 -3.14 -3.43 9.49
C GLU A 125 -1.73 -3.08 9.97
N ASN A 126 -1.21 -3.87 10.92
CA ASN A 126 0.13 -3.71 11.49
C ASN A 126 1.01 -4.97 11.32
N ASP A 127 0.45 -6.14 11.02
CA ASP A 127 1.24 -7.32 10.63
C ASP A 127 1.70 -7.15 9.18
N ASN A 128 3.00 -7.01 8.96
CA ASN A 128 3.57 -6.79 7.63
C ASN A 128 3.28 -7.93 6.65
N ARG A 129 3.13 -9.17 7.10
CA ARG A 129 2.83 -10.32 6.22
C ARG A 129 1.38 -10.27 5.76
N LEU A 130 0.46 -9.99 6.69
CA LEU A 130 -0.96 -9.81 6.38
C LEU A 130 -1.15 -8.57 5.49
N LEU A 131 -0.51 -7.46 5.82
CA LEU A 131 -0.53 -6.23 5.03
C LEU A 131 -0.05 -6.44 3.58
N ASP A 132 1.03 -7.22 3.41
CA ASP A 132 1.56 -7.53 2.08
C ASP A 132 0.57 -8.37 1.27
N TRP A 133 -0.01 -9.40 1.90
CA TRP A 133 -1.02 -10.26 1.30
C TRP A 133 -2.30 -9.48 0.94
N GLU A 134 -2.86 -8.68 1.85
CA GLU A 134 -4.04 -7.84 1.59
C GLU A 134 -3.81 -6.88 0.42
N SER A 135 -2.61 -6.32 0.34
CA SER A 135 -2.22 -5.41 -0.74
C SER A 135 -2.22 -6.11 -2.09
N GLU A 136 -1.71 -7.34 -2.16
CA GLU A 136 -1.73 -8.15 -3.39
C GLU A 136 -3.15 -8.49 -3.83
N GLN A 137 -4.00 -8.90 -2.88
CA GLN A 137 -5.41 -9.18 -3.19
C GLN A 137 -6.13 -7.95 -3.72
N ALA A 138 -5.95 -6.80 -3.06
CA ALA A 138 -6.56 -5.54 -3.47
C ALA A 138 -6.08 -5.11 -4.87
N ILE A 139 -4.77 -5.17 -5.14
CA ILE A 139 -4.20 -4.83 -6.45
C ILE A 139 -4.80 -5.70 -7.55
N THR A 140 -4.92 -7.01 -7.31
CA THR A 140 -5.53 -7.94 -8.28
C THR A 140 -6.97 -7.57 -8.60
N LEU A 141 -7.79 -7.28 -7.58
CA LEU A 141 -9.18 -6.86 -7.78
C LEU A 141 -9.29 -5.52 -8.51
N PHE A 142 -8.42 -4.55 -8.20
CA PHE A 142 -8.37 -3.28 -8.95
C PHE A 142 -7.93 -3.48 -10.40
N ASP A 143 -6.97 -4.37 -10.67
CA ASP A 143 -6.55 -4.68 -12.04
C ASP A 143 -7.71 -5.28 -12.85
N GLU A 144 -8.49 -6.18 -12.26
CA GLU A 144 -9.71 -6.71 -12.90
C GLU A 144 -10.77 -5.63 -13.14
N ALA A 145 -10.99 -4.74 -12.16
CA ALA A 145 -11.93 -3.64 -12.30
C ALA A 145 -11.49 -2.63 -13.38
N ILE A 146 -10.20 -2.27 -13.42
CA ILE A 146 -9.62 -1.36 -14.43
C ILE A 146 -9.67 -1.99 -15.83
N ALA A 147 -9.49 -3.30 -15.94
CA ALA A 147 -9.64 -3.99 -17.24
C ALA A 147 -11.05 -3.87 -17.82
N ARG A 148 -12.08 -3.69 -16.98
CA ARG A 148 -13.49 -3.48 -17.39
C ARG A 148 -13.80 -2.02 -17.69
N ASP A 149 -13.31 -1.11 -16.85
CA ASP A 149 -13.45 0.34 -17.02
C ASP A 149 -12.08 1.02 -16.85
N SER A 150 -11.34 1.04 -17.95
CA SER A 150 -10.00 1.66 -17.98
C SER A 150 -10.06 3.19 -17.94
N SER A 151 -11.23 3.80 -18.08
CA SER A 151 -11.42 5.25 -17.98
C SER A 151 -11.60 5.71 -16.52
N ASN A 152 -11.96 4.81 -15.62
CA ASN A 152 -12.27 5.12 -14.23
C ASN A 152 -11.01 5.50 -13.43
N VAL A 153 -10.89 6.78 -13.16
CA VAL A 153 -9.74 7.34 -12.45
C VAL A 153 -9.74 6.92 -10.98
N ASP A 154 -10.90 6.75 -10.35
CA ASP A 154 -10.99 6.33 -8.95
C ASP A 154 -10.45 4.92 -8.73
N LEU A 155 -10.62 3.99 -9.67
CA LEU A 155 -10.01 2.66 -9.61
C LEU A 155 -8.48 2.73 -9.65
N LYS A 156 -7.93 3.58 -10.52
CA LYS A 156 -6.47 3.80 -10.61
C LYS A 156 -5.91 4.42 -9.34
N ILE A 157 -6.64 5.36 -8.72
CA ILE A 157 -6.29 5.95 -7.42
C ILE A 157 -6.34 4.90 -6.33
N GLY A 158 -7.38 4.05 -6.29
CA GLY A 158 -7.50 2.95 -5.34
C GLY A 158 -6.33 1.97 -5.45
N ARG A 159 -6.00 1.53 -6.65
CA ARG A 159 -4.83 0.69 -6.92
C ARG A 159 -3.52 1.34 -6.43
N ALA A 160 -3.32 2.62 -6.74
CA ALA A 160 -2.16 3.36 -6.27
C ALA A 160 -2.09 3.47 -4.74
N SER A 161 -3.25 3.54 -4.06
CA SER A 161 -3.32 3.49 -2.59
C SER A 161 -2.75 2.19 -2.03
N CYS A 162 -3.03 1.05 -2.65
CA CYS A 162 -2.50 -0.25 -2.23
C CYS A 162 -0.97 -0.30 -2.34
N PHE A 163 -0.39 0.29 -3.39
CA PHE A 163 1.06 0.40 -3.53
C PHE A 163 1.68 1.31 -2.47
N ILE A 164 1.06 2.43 -2.13
CA ILE A 164 1.63 3.39 -1.19
C ILE A 164 1.43 2.94 0.26
N PHE A 165 0.21 2.59 0.65
CA PHE A 165 -0.11 2.22 2.03
C PHE A 165 0.19 0.77 2.37
N GLY A 166 0.18 -0.13 1.39
CA GLY A 166 0.52 -1.53 1.55
C GLY A 166 1.99 -1.78 1.27
N LYS A 167 2.36 -1.93 0.01
CA LYS A 167 3.72 -2.28 -0.41
C LYS A 167 4.79 -1.28 0.05
N GLY A 168 4.45 0.02 0.14
CA GLY A 168 5.37 1.04 0.67
C GLY A 168 5.70 0.84 2.15
N ARG A 169 4.76 0.38 2.94
CA ARG A 169 4.96 0.10 4.38
C ARG A 169 5.72 -1.22 4.60
N THR A 170 5.59 -2.18 3.71
CA THR A 170 6.34 -3.45 3.76
C THR A 170 7.73 -3.36 3.15
N GLY A 171 8.12 -2.19 2.64
CA GLY A 171 9.49 -1.89 2.21
C GLY A 171 9.80 -2.25 0.76
N ASP A 172 8.81 -2.26 -0.14
CA ASP A 172 9.00 -2.42 -1.59
C ASP A 172 9.02 -1.05 -2.31
N PRO A 173 10.21 -0.44 -2.53
CA PRO A 173 10.31 0.88 -3.16
C PRO A 173 9.88 0.85 -4.63
N GLN A 174 10.08 -0.28 -5.33
CA GLN A 174 9.76 -0.39 -6.75
C GLN A 174 8.25 -0.38 -6.96
N GLN A 175 7.51 -1.15 -6.18
CA GLN A 175 6.05 -1.16 -6.24
C GLN A 175 5.46 0.17 -5.74
N THR A 176 6.02 0.76 -4.68
CA THR A 176 5.62 2.09 -4.23
C THR A 176 5.75 3.11 -5.34
N MET A 177 6.84 3.07 -6.11
CA MET A 177 7.06 3.98 -7.24
C MET A 177 6.01 3.79 -8.35
N GLN A 178 5.52 2.57 -8.60
CA GLN A 178 4.42 2.33 -9.56
C GLN A 178 3.16 3.10 -9.15
N GLY A 179 2.80 3.06 -7.86
CA GLY A 179 1.68 3.85 -7.33
C GLY A 179 1.89 5.35 -7.52
N VAL A 180 3.07 5.84 -7.18
CA VAL A 180 3.42 7.27 -7.34
C VAL A 180 3.34 7.70 -8.81
N LEU A 181 3.90 6.93 -9.75
CA LEU A 181 3.87 7.26 -11.18
C LEU A 181 2.44 7.27 -11.72
N SER A 182 1.59 6.33 -11.31
CA SER A 182 0.18 6.31 -11.68
C SER A 182 -0.55 7.58 -11.22
N LEU A 183 -0.31 8.03 -9.99
CA LEU A 183 -0.90 9.26 -9.47
C LEU A 183 -0.35 10.51 -10.14
N LEU A 184 0.94 10.54 -10.46
CA LEU A 184 1.55 11.66 -11.20
C LEU A 184 0.95 11.79 -12.60
N ASP A 185 0.64 10.69 -13.27
CA ASP A 185 -0.05 10.73 -14.57
C ASP A 185 -1.48 11.30 -14.44
N ILE A 186 -2.19 10.93 -13.38
CA ILE A 186 -3.52 11.47 -13.09
C ILE A 186 -3.45 12.99 -12.85
N VAL A 187 -2.57 13.47 -11.99
CA VAL A 187 -2.49 14.91 -11.68
C VAL A 187 -1.88 15.74 -12.83
N ARG A 188 -1.17 15.11 -13.76
CA ARG A 188 -0.73 15.75 -15.00
C ARG A 188 -1.89 16.03 -15.93
N LYS A 189 -2.86 15.12 -16.01
CA LYS A 189 -4.08 15.26 -16.82
C LYS A 189 -5.12 16.14 -16.15
N ASP A 190 -5.28 16.00 -14.84
CA ASP A 190 -6.19 16.77 -14.00
C ASP A 190 -5.48 17.21 -12.71
N SER A 191 -4.91 18.41 -12.75
CA SER A 191 -4.18 18.96 -11.60
C SER A 191 -5.08 19.30 -10.40
N ALA A 192 -6.41 19.34 -10.60
CA ALA A 192 -7.41 19.57 -9.57
C ALA A 192 -7.92 18.28 -8.92
N ASN A 193 -7.41 17.11 -9.31
CA ASN A 193 -7.79 15.85 -8.69
C ASN A 193 -7.25 15.77 -7.25
N MET A 194 -8.07 16.21 -6.29
CA MET A 194 -7.69 16.31 -4.87
C MET A 194 -7.41 14.96 -4.24
N LYS A 195 -8.06 13.87 -4.70
CA LYS A 195 -7.78 12.52 -4.19
C LYS A 195 -6.34 12.12 -4.55
N ALA A 196 -5.93 12.30 -5.79
CA ALA A 196 -4.58 11.98 -6.25
C ALA A 196 -3.52 12.91 -5.61
N GLN A 197 -3.81 14.22 -5.48
CA GLN A 197 -2.92 15.17 -4.80
C GLN A 197 -2.71 14.78 -3.33
N LYS A 198 -3.78 14.45 -2.60
CA LYS A 198 -3.72 14.00 -1.21
C LYS A 198 -2.84 12.74 -1.06
N LEU A 199 -3.05 11.76 -1.94
CA LEU A 199 -2.31 10.51 -1.88
C LEU A 199 -0.81 10.71 -2.16
N LEU A 200 -0.48 11.53 -3.15
CA LEU A 200 0.91 11.91 -3.44
C LEU A 200 1.53 12.69 -2.27
N GLY A 201 0.77 13.56 -1.62
CA GLY A 201 1.22 14.27 -0.43
C GLY A 201 1.52 13.32 0.73
N ILE A 202 0.61 12.38 1.01
CA ILE A 202 0.82 11.36 2.06
C ILE A 202 2.00 10.45 1.71
N GLY A 203 2.12 9.99 0.46
CA GLY A 203 3.24 9.17 0.02
C GLY A 203 4.58 9.91 0.15
N GLY A 204 4.61 11.20 -0.18
CA GLY A 204 5.77 12.07 0.03
C GLY A 204 6.12 12.22 1.51
N PHE A 205 5.13 12.38 2.39
CA PHE A 205 5.34 12.44 3.83
C PHE A 205 5.94 11.13 4.38
N ILE A 206 5.37 9.99 4.02
CA ILE A 206 5.86 8.66 4.46
C ILE A 206 7.30 8.42 3.99
N SER A 207 7.66 8.87 2.78
CA SER A 207 9.00 8.71 2.22
C SER A 207 10.00 9.81 2.63
N GLY A 208 9.61 10.75 3.51
CA GLY A 208 10.45 11.84 3.98
C GLY A 208 10.69 12.97 2.96
N GLN A 209 9.95 12.99 1.84
CA GLN A 209 10.02 14.02 0.81
C GLN A 209 9.08 15.20 1.14
N TYR A 210 9.34 15.87 2.28
CA TYR A 210 8.45 16.90 2.82
C TYR A 210 8.31 18.11 1.91
N ASP A 211 9.36 18.48 1.20
CA ASP A 211 9.37 19.55 0.19
C ASP A 211 8.33 19.36 -0.92
N LYS A 212 8.07 18.10 -1.28
CA LYS A 212 7.06 17.72 -2.28
C LYS A 212 5.69 17.44 -1.66
N ALA A 213 5.66 16.97 -0.41
CA ALA A 213 4.44 16.61 0.29
C ALA A 213 3.61 17.83 0.69
N ILE A 214 4.26 18.85 1.29
CA ILE A 214 3.61 20.04 1.85
C ILE A 214 2.76 20.75 0.80
N PRO A 215 3.29 21.17 -0.38
CA PRO A 215 2.48 21.92 -1.35
C PRO A 215 1.29 21.12 -1.90
N ARG A 216 1.38 19.80 -1.90
CA ARG A 216 0.26 18.94 -2.33
C ARG A 216 -0.83 18.84 -1.28
N LEU A 217 -0.45 18.74 0.00
CA LEU A 217 -1.41 18.67 1.10
C LEU A 217 -2.08 20.02 1.33
N GLU A 218 -1.35 21.13 1.22
CA GLU A 218 -1.92 22.49 1.27
C GLU A 218 -2.97 22.72 0.17
N LYS A 219 -2.77 22.14 -1.01
CA LYS A 219 -3.74 22.23 -2.12
C LYS A 219 -5.05 21.50 -1.84
N VAL A 220 -5.06 20.56 -0.90
CA VAL A 220 -6.21 19.71 -0.57
C VAL A 220 -7.01 20.25 0.61
N LEU A 221 -6.46 21.20 1.36
CA LEU A 221 -7.10 21.88 2.48
C LEU A 221 -8.02 23.01 1.98
#